data_f54107115f419b842a5709b5a8d31f8e
#
_entry.id   f54107115f419b842a5709b5a8d31f8e
#
_cell.length_a   1.000
_cell.length_b   1.000
_cell.length_c   1.000
_cell.angle_alpha   90.00
_cell.angle_beta   90.00
_cell.angle_gamma   90.00
#
_symmetry.space_group_name_H-M   'P 1'
#
loop_
_entity.id
_entity.type
_entity.pdbx_description
1 polymer ?
#
loop_
_entity_poly.entity_id
_entity_poly.type
_entity_poly.pdbx_seq_one_letter_code
_entity_poly.pdbx_strand_id
1 'polypeptide(L)'
;PYSTQEYYYNGKASQISWPDYPSAEDYEAAAKLVAPPGTSDHQTGLGVDITDKYYSSLDASLMDQDFLAWMAENCADYGFILRYPSLRKTITGWDEPWHFRYVGKEAAEYIMANNLCLEQFIEMYD
;
A
#
# COMPACT_ATOMS: atom_id res chain seq x y z
N PRO A 1 -12.70 3.81 -0.02
CA PRO A 1 -13.53 4.43 -1.08
C PRO A 1 -12.80 5.54 -1.82
N TYR A 2 -13.20 5.81 -3.05
CA TYR A 2 -12.61 6.87 -3.88
C TYR A 2 -12.64 8.23 -3.19
N SER A 3 -13.77 8.60 -2.59
CA SER A 3 -13.94 9.88 -1.89
C SER A 3 -12.98 10.05 -0.71
N THR A 4 -12.70 8.97 0.03
CA THR A 4 -11.75 8.99 1.14
C THR A 4 -10.32 9.19 0.62
N GLN A 5 -9.93 8.49 -0.45
CA GLN A 5 -8.62 8.65 -1.07
C GLN A 5 -8.44 10.05 -1.65
N GLU A 6 -9.47 10.62 -2.26
CA GLU A 6 -9.48 11.99 -2.75
C GLU A 6 -9.26 12.98 -1.62
N TYR A 7 -9.92 12.80 -0.48
CA TYR A 7 -9.73 13.63 0.70
C TYR A 7 -8.26 13.63 1.18
N TYR A 8 -7.65 12.46 1.31
CA TYR A 8 -6.25 12.35 1.73
C TYR A 8 -5.28 12.96 0.72
N TYR A 9 -5.50 12.74 -0.56
CA TYR A 9 -4.65 13.28 -1.63
C TYR A 9 -4.71 14.80 -1.67
N ASN A 10 -5.92 15.37 -1.64
CA ASN A 10 -6.11 16.82 -1.64
C ASN A 10 -5.59 17.46 -0.35
N GLY A 11 -5.77 16.81 0.80
CA GLY A 11 -5.24 17.26 2.08
C GLY A 11 -3.72 17.32 2.07
N LYS A 12 -3.05 16.33 1.49
CA LYS A 12 -1.57 16.32 1.38
C LYS A 12 -1.08 17.43 0.45
N ALA A 13 -1.73 17.63 -0.70
CA ALA A 13 -1.38 18.73 -1.61
C ALA A 13 -1.52 20.09 -0.94
N SER A 14 -2.59 20.30 -0.15
CA SER A 14 -2.81 21.54 0.62
C SER A 14 -1.76 21.75 1.70
N GLN A 15 -1.30 20.69 2.38
CA GLN A 15 -0.22 20.78 3.38
C GLN A 15 1.10 21.23 2.75
N ILE A 16 1.40 20.77 1.54
CA ILE A 16 2.63 21.12 0.82
C ILE A 16 2.62 22.61 0.42
N SER A 17 1.47 23.14 0.00
CA SER A 17 1.34 24.49 -0.55
C SER A 17 0.92 25.56 0.46
N TRP A 18 0.63 25.19 1.71
CA TRP A 18 0.15 26.15 2.72
C TRP A 18 1.05 27.39 2.82
N PRO A 19 0.51 28.64 2.89
CA PRO A 19 -0.91 29.02 2.93
C PRO A 19 -1.60 29.18 1.58
N ASP A 20 -0.93 28.94 0.47
CA ASP A 20 -1.46 29.13 -0.88
C ASP A 20 -2.36 27.95 -1.31
N TYR A 21 -3.07 28.12 -2.42
CA TYR A 21 -3.82 27.02 -3.02
C TYR A 21 -2.86 26.06 -3.72
N PRO A 22 -3.14 24.73 -3.68
CA PRO A 22 -2.27 23.76 -4.33
C PRO A 22 -2.13 23.99 -5.85
N SER A 23 -0.90 23.93 -6.32
CA SER A 23 -0.56 23.95 -7.75
C SER A 23 -0.48 22.52 -8.32
N ALA A 24 -0.32 22.42 -9.65
CA ALA A 24 -0.09 21.11 -10.28
C ALA A 24 1.16 20.41 -9.71
N GLU A 25 2.23 21.16 -9.42
CA GLU A 25 3.45 20.63 -8.81
C GLU A 25 3.21 20.10 -7.39
N ASP A 26 2.34 20.77 -6.61
CA ASP A 26 1.98 20.31 -5.27
C ASP A 26 1.20 18.99 -5.31
N TYR A 27 0.32 18.81 -6.29
CA TYR A 27 -0.38 17.55 -6.51
C TYR A 27 0.57 16.43 -6.95
N GLU A 28 1.58 16.73 -7.77
CA GLU A 28 2.62 15.76 -8.13
C GLU A 28 3.43 15.32 -6.91
N ALA A 29 3.80 16.28 -6.05
CA ALA A 29 4.50 15.98 -4.79
C ALA A 29 3.62 15.16 -3.85
N ALA A 30 2.31 15.47 -3.78
CA ALA A 30 1.36 14.70 -2.97
C ALA A 30 1.20 13.27 -3.47
N ALA A 31 1.24 13.03 -4.79
CA ALA A 31 1.13 11.71 -5.38
C ALA A 31 2.27 10.76 -4.99
N LYS A 32 3.42 11.31 -4.56
CA LYS A 32 4.54 10.51 -4.04
C LYS A 32 4.34 10.05 -2.61
N LEU A 33 3.43 10.69 -1.86
CA LEU A 33 3.18 10.44 -0.44
C LEU A 33 1.81 9.78 -0.23
N VAL A 34 0.83 10.13 -1.04
CA VAL A 34 -0.52 9.58 -1.01
C VAL A 34 -0.92 9.27 -2.45
N ALA A 35 -1.35 8.04 -2.72
CA ALA A 35 -1.75 7.64 -4.07
C ALA A 35 -2.90 8.50 -4.59
N PRO A 36 -2.84 8.96 -5.87
CA PRO A 36 -3.94 9.71 -6.47
C PRO A 36 -5.26 8.94 -6.46
N PRO A 37 -6.42 9.64 -6.47
CA PRO A 37 -7.72 8.98 -6.54
C PRO A 37 -7.83 8.02 -7.73
N GLY A 38 -8.37 6.81 -7.49
CA GLY A 38 -8.51 5.77 -8.51
C GLY A 38 -7.32 4.84 -8.66
N THR A 39 -6.19 5.10 -7.96
CA THR A 39 -4.96 4.29 -8.07
C THR A 39 -4.63 3.49 -6.81
N SER A 40 -5.32 3.74 -5.68
CA SER A 40 -5.05 3.07 -4.42
C SER A 40 -5.83 1.77 -4.29
N ASP A 41 -5.18 0.70 -3.77
CA ASP A 41 -5.84 -0.56 -3.41
C ASP A 41 -6.96 -0.38 -2.37
N HIS A 42 -6.88 0.64 -1.52
CA HIS A 42 -7.90 0.94 -0.51
C HIS A 42 -9.26 1.26 -1.12
N GLN A 43 -9.30 1.78 -2.35
CA GLN A 43 -10.54 2.13 -3.04
C GLN A 43 -11.36 0.91 -3.46
N THR A 44 -10.73 -0.25 -3.63
CA THR A 44 -11.42 -1.49 -3.99
C THR A 44 -12.09 -2.15 -2.78
N GLY A 45 -11.75 -1.73 -1.57
CA GLY A 45 -12.16 -2.39 -0.33
C GLY A 45 -11.40 -3.69 -0.04
N LEU A 46 -10.41 -4.03 -0.87
CA LEU A 46 -9.60 -5.25 -0.74
C LEU A 46 -8.23 -5.00 -0.10
N GLY A 47 -7.78 -3.75 -0.06
CA GLY A 47 -6.51 -3.35 0.55
C GLY A 47 -6.71 -2.81 1.96
N VAL A 48 -5.84 -3.23 2.90
CA VAL A 48 -5.87 -2.81 4.29
C VAL A 48 -4.47 -2.56 4.82
N ASP A 49 -4.35 -1.59 5.73
CA ASP A 49 -3.14 -1.37 6.52
C ASP A 49 -3.32 -2.07 7.87
N ILE A 50 -2.35 -2.93 8.22
CA ILE A 50 -2.38 -3.67 9.49
C ILE A 50 -1.08 -3.40 10.24
N THR A 51 -1.22 -2.85 11.44
CA THR A 51 -0.09 -2.50 12.30
C THR A 51 -0.29 -3.06 13.72
N ASP A 52 0.80 -3.12 14.48
CA ASP A 52 0.78 -3.64 15.85
C ASP A 52 0.05 -2.72 16.84
N LYS A 53 -0.03 -1.42 16.53
CA LYS A 53 -0.75 -0.40 17.29
C LYS A 53 -1.06 0.79 16.40
N TYR A 54 -1.76 1.80 16.93
CA TYR A 54 -2.02 3.03 16.18
C TYR A 54 -0.74 3.84 15.96
N TYR A 55 -0.57 4.32 14.74
CA TYR A 55 0.48 5.24 14.34
C TYR A 55 -0.13 6.44 13.61
N SER A 56 0.25 7.66 13.99
CA SER A 56 -0.19 8.88 13.31
C SER A 56 0.46 9.04 11.93
N SER A 57 1.62 8.42 11.73
CA SER A 57 2.35 8.35 10.47
C SER A 57 2.93 6.95 10.32
N LEU A 58 2.78 6.35 9.14
CA LEU A 58 3.25 5.00 8.87
C LEU A 58 4.73 5.00 8.49
N ASP A 59 5.56 4.50 9.41
CA ASP A 59 7.01 4.37 9.26
C ASP A 59 7.41 3.01 9.82
N ALA A 60 7.87 2.12 8.94
CA ALA A 60 8.22 0.75 9.31
C ALA A 60 9.27 0.67 10.43
N SER A 61 10.19 1.63 10.50
CA SER A 61 11.24 1.65 11.53
C SER A 61 10.70 1.85 12.95
N LEU A 62 9.48 2.39 13.08
CA LEU A 62 8.82 2.62 14.37
C LEU A 62 7.92 1.46 14.80
N MET A 63 7.68 0.51 13.91
CA MET A 63 6.78 -0.62 14.14
C MET A 63 7.51 -1.80 14.75
N ASP A 64 6.75 -2.71 15.37
CA ASP A 64 7.29 -3.98 15.88
C ASP A 64 7.72 -4.87 14.69
N GLN A 65 9.03 -5.13 14.59
CA GLN A 65 9.59 -5.89 13.46
C GLN A 65 9.14 -7.36 13.48
N ASP A 66 8.97 -7.94 14.66
CA ASP A 66 8.49 -9.33 14.79
C ASP A 66 7.03 -9.44 14.33
N PHE A 67 6.21 -8.44 14.62
CA PHE A 67 4.83 -8.37 14.13
C PHE A 67 4.78 -8.30 12.60
N LEU A 68 5.58 -7.42 11.99
CA LEU A 68 5.64 -7.29 10.54
C LEU A 68 6.11 -8.59 9.87
N ALA A 69 7.11 -9.25 10.43
CA ALA A 69 7.61 -10.53 9.93
C ALA A 69 6.54 -11.63 10.01
N TRP A 70 5.83 -11.71 11.14
CA TRP A 70 4.74 -12.67 11.32
C TRP A 70 3.63 -12.46 10.29
N MET A 71 3.24 -11.23 10.07
CA MET A 71 2.20 -10.88 9.09
C MET A 71 2.63 -11.29 7.68
N ALA A 72 3.86 -11.00 7.29
CA ALA A 72 4.37 -11.39 5.97
C ALA A 72 4.41 -12.92 5.78
N GLU A 73 4.76 -13.66 6.82
CA GLU A 73 4.82 -15.13 6.78
C GLU A 73 3.43 -15.79 6.76
N ASN A 74 2.43 -15.18 7.39
CA ASN A 74 1.15 -15.84 7.64
C ASN A 74 -0.03 -15.26 6.86
N CYS A 75 0.11 -14.10 6.22
CA CYS A 75 -1.01 -13.43 5.55
C CYS A 75 -1.67 -14.30 4.46
N ALA A 76 -0.89 -15.14 3.77
CA ALA A 76 -1.41 -16.00 2.71
C ALA A 76 -2.42 -17.03 3.22
N ASP A 77 -2.28 -17.49 4.46
CA ASP A 77 -3.24 -18.42 5.08
C ASP A 77 -4.64 -17.84 5.19
N TYR A 78 -4.75 -16.50 5.16
CA TYR A 78 -6.00 -15.76 5.25
C TYR A 78 -6.43 -15.14 3.92
N GLY A 79 -5.73 -15.46 2.83
CA GLY A 79 -6.06 -14.96 1.49
C GLY A 79 -5.45 -13.61 1.16
N PHE A 80 -4.53 -13.11 1.98
CA PHE A 80 -3.87 -11.82 1.78
C PHE A 80 -2.44 -11.97 1.28
N ILE A 81 -1.99 -10.97 0.53
CA ILE A 81 -0.58 -10.81 0.17
C ILE A 81 -0.03 -9.54 0.79
N LEU A 82 1.30 -9.51 1.01
CA LEU A 82 2.02 -8.27 1.24
C LEU A 82 2.07 -7.53 -0.11
N ARG A 83 1.33 -6.43 -0.21
CA ARG A 83 1.09 -5.76 -1.50
C ARG A 83 2.35 -5.13 -2.09
N TYR A 84 3.18 -4.55 -1.23
CA TYR A 84 4.37 -3.81 -1.63
C TYR A 84 5.63 -4.33 -0.92
N PRO A 85 6.09 -5.55 -1.28
CA PRO A 85 7.29 -6.11 -0.67
C PRO A 85 8.56 -5.34 -1.09
N SER A 86 9.52 -5.20 -0.18
CA SER A 86 10.77 -4.47 -0.42
C SER A 86 11.51 -4.94 -1.66
N LEU A 87 11.56 -6.27 -1.89
CA LEU A 87 12.26 -6.87 -3.03
C LEU A 87 11.67 -6.47 -4.39
N ARG A 88 10.44 -5.96 -4.42
CA ARG A 88 9.72 -5.62 -5.65
C ARG A 88 9.43 -4.14 -5.78
N LYS A 89 10.08 -3.31 -4.99
CA LYS A 89 9.89 -1.85 -5.01
C LYS A 89 10.10 -1.24 -6.40
N THR A 90 11.03 -1.77 -7.18
CA THR A 90 11.29 -1.28 -8.54
C THR A 90 10.13 -1.57 -9.50
N ILE A 91 9.29 -2.57 -9.19
CA ILE A 91 8.12 -2.92 -9.99
C ILE A 91 6.89 -2.17 -9.50
N THR A 92 6.64 -2.21 -8.18
CA THR A 92 5.42 -1.63 -7.59
C THR A 92 5.52 -0.13 -7.37
N GLY A 93 6.73 0.39 -7.18
CA GLY A 93 6.98 1.78 -6.80
C GLY A 93 6.93 2.04 -5.29
N TRP A 94 6.59 1.05 -4.48
CA TRP A 94 6.37 1.20 -3.05
C TRP A 94 7.05 0.11 -2.23
N ASP A 95 7.37 0.44 -0.98
CA ASP A 95 7.86 -0.47 0.05
C ASP A 95 7.04 -0.19 1.31
N GLU A 96 6.00 -1.00 1.53
CA GLU A 96 5.05 -0.81 2.62
C GLU A 96 4.76 -2.15 3.32
N PRO A 97 5.47 -2.48 4.41
CA PRO A 97 5.31 -3.77 5.08
C PRO A 97 4.00 -3.91 5.87
N TRP A 98 3.21 -2.85 5.95
CA TRP A 98 1.92 -2.82 6.64
C TRP A 98 0.72 -2.95 5.70
N HIS A 99 0.91 -2.89 4.38
CA HIS A 99 -0.17 -2.84 3.39
C HIS A 99 -0.40 -4.23 2.81
N PHE A 100 -1.62 -4.75 3.00
CA PHE A 100 -2.03 -6.07 2.54
C PHE A 100 -3.20 -5.97 1.58
N ARG A 101 -3.21 -6.87 0.60
CA ARG A 101 -4.28 -6.97 -0.40
C ARG A 101 -4.91 -8.35 -0.34
N TYR A 102 -6.24 -8.42 -0.25
CA TYR A 102 -6.96 -9.68 -0.38
C TYR A 102 -7.01 -10.11 -1.85
N VAL A 103 -6.58 -11.34 -2.11
CA VAL A 103 -6.58 -11.93 -3.46
C VAL A 103 -7.15 -13.35 -3.48
N GLY A 104 -7.59 -13.86 -2.32
CA GLY A 104 -8.01 -15.24 -2.14
C GLY A 104 -6.84 -16.14 -1.75
N LYS A 105 -7.16 -17.24 -1.05
CA LYS A 105 -6.15 -18.09 -0.42
C LYS A 105 -5.22 -18.74 -1.42
N GLU A 106 -5.76 -19.32 -2.51
CA GLU A 106 -4.97 -20.04 -3.51
C GLU A 106 -3.94 -19.11 -4.19
N ALA A 107 -4.40 -17.94 -4.67
CA ALA A 107 -3.51 -16.96 -5.28
C ALA A 107 -2.50 -16.40 -4.28
N ALA A 108 -2.94 -16.12 -3.05
CA ALA A 108 -2.07 -15.60 -2.00
C ALA A 108 -0.93 -16.55 -1.66
N GLU A 109 -1.22 -17.84 -1.51
CA GLU A 109 -0.22 -18.87 -1.24
C GLU A 109 0.82 -18.94 -2.36
N TYR A 110 0.37 -18.91 -3.61
CA TYR A 110 1.28 -18.95 -4.76
C TYR A 110 2.17 -17.71 -4.82
N ILE A 111 1.59 -16.53 -4.68
CA ILE A 111 2.32 -15.24 -4.75
C ILE A 111 3.38 -15.16 -3.64
N MET A 112 2.99 -15.47 -2.41
CA MET A 112 3.90 -15.35 -1.26
C MET A 112 4.98 -16.43 -1.30
N ALA A 113 4.66 -17.66 -1.67
CA ALA A 113 5.63 -18.75 -1.77
C ALA A 113 6.70 -18.51 -2.85
N ASN A 114 6.37 -17.77 -3.90
CA ASN A 114 7.29 -17.47 -5.00
C ASN A 114 7.88 -16.05 -4.93
N ASN A 115 7.65 -15.33 -3.83
CA ASN A 115 8.15 -13.97 -3.61
C ASN A 115 7.79 -13.01 -4.74
N LEU A 116 6.56 -13.10 -5.25
CA LEU A 116 6.05 -12.24 -6.31
C LEU A 116 5.35 -11.01 -5.72
N CYS A 117 5.25 -9.94 -6.51
CA CYS A 117 4.27 -8.89 -6.27
C CYS A 117 3.02 -9.15 -7.13
N LEU A 118 1.94 -8.42 -6.84
CA LEU A 118 0.66 -8.59 -7.54
C LEU A 118 0.82 -8.33 -9.05
N GLU A 119 1.58 -7.33 -9.43
CA GLU A 119 1.83 -6.98 -10.83
C GLU A 119 2.43 -8.15 -11.62
N GLN A 120 3.41 -8.86 -11.03
CA GLN A 120 4.02 -10.02 -11.67
C GLN A 120 3.02 -11.17 -11.83
N PHE A 121 2.18 -11.40 -10.82
CA PHE A 121 1.17 -12.44 -10.86
C PHE A 121 0.13 -12.17 -11.94
N ILE A 122 -0.37 -10.94 -12.03
CA ILE A 122 -1.35 -10.54 -13.06
C ILE A 122 -0.75 -10.73 -14.46
N GLU A 123 0.49 -10.35 -14.66
CA GLU A 123 1.18 -10.47 -15.95
C GLU A 123 1.27 -11.91 -16.44
N MET A 124 1.31 -12.89 -15.53
CA MET A 124 1.35 -14.32 -15.88
C MET A 124 0.06 -14.82 -16.56
N TYR A 125 -1.04 -14.09 -16.42
CA TYR A 125 -2.35 -14.47 -16.95
C TYR A 125 -2.82 -13.61 -18.13
N ASP A 126 -1.99 -12.68 -18.58
CA ASP A 126 -2.28 -11.80 -19.72
C ASP A 126 -1.77 -12.34 -21.07
#